data_57599b27cfbacc3af65b62abf4866a6f
#
_entry.id   57599b27cfbacc3af65b62abf4866a6f
#
_cell.length_a   1.000
_cell.length_b   1.000
_cell.length_c   1.000
_cell.angle_alpha   90.00
_cell.angle_beta   90.00
_cell.angle_gamma   90.00
#
_symmetry.space_group_name_H-M   'P 1'
#
loop_
_entity.id
_entity.type
_entity.pdbx_description
1 polymer ?
#
loop_
_entity_poly.entity_id
_entity_poly.type
_entity_poly.pdbx_seq_one_letter_code
_entity_poly.pdbx_strand_id
1 'polypeptide(L)'
;MKSFCSHSSRILLLGILLILTLTAGCKRQAFVHHDYRYVSAAETSLRDRVAMIYNKVGTVHNGDRVEVLEKQRRFLRVRTDSGQEGWIEERSLVPQEVYDACQKLAQDNANDPVQGHATTRAELNMHIEPSREAEHLYQLSDGEKVEVLRRATAPKNPPKVIKAAAPAQTKGATPEKKAAAARSGKSESAAHATEPAAPAQTSAEQPASPPPIMDDWYLVRTSSGHVGWVLMRMIDLDIPLDVAQYAEGQRIIAYFVLNQVDEDGKQIPQYLVALNGTKDGLPWDFNQIRVFTRNRAKHRYETAYRERNIQGYLPITVGYQNFGKDGDLPTFTIRQKNDQGQIVADTYKLNGPIVSRVLTPEEEAAEKAKHEAALAARMKEIQARRAAHPTHRHKRR
;
A
#
# COMPACT_ATOMS: atom_id res chain seq x y z
N MET A 1 68.05 -60.64 17.63
CA MET A 1 67.10 -59.94 16.74
C MET A 1 65.66 -60.39 17.02
N LYS A 2 65.06 -60.10 18.12
CA LYS A 2 63.60 -60.32 18.42
C LYS A 2 63.10 -59.38 19.51
N SER A 3 63.15 -58.07 19.33
CA SER A 3 62.58 -57.17 20.30
C SER A 3 62.08 -55.84 19.73
N PHE A 4 62.09 -55.65 18.40
CA PHE A 4 61.67 -54.32 17.79
C PHE A 4 60.24 -54.31 17.27
N CYS A 5 59.56 -55.49 17.20
CA CYS A 5 58.20 -55.53 16.59
C CYS A 5 57.02 -55.24 17.54
N SER A 6 57.26 -55.23 18.89
CA SER A 6 56.20 -55.10 19.87
C SER A 6 55.81 -53.66 20.17
N HIS A 7 56.71 -52.69 19.98
CA HIS A 7 56.43 -51.28 20.33
C HIS A 7 55.63 -50.56 19.22
N SER A 8 55.87 -50.87 17.95
CA SER A 8 55.13 -50.27 16.85
C SER A 8 53.64 -50.62 16.87
N SER A 9 53.29 -51.88 17.22
CA SER A 9 51.89 -52.32 17.28
C SER A 9 51.12 -51.69 18.43
N ARG A 10 51.76 -51.38 19.57
CA ARG A 10 51.14 -50.71 20.72
C ARG A 10 50.91 -49.21 20.46
N ILE A 11 51.82 -48.56 19.73
CA ILE A 11 51.66 -47.14 19.32
C ILE A 11 50.54 -47.01 18.31
N LEU A 12 50.42 -47.96 17.35
CA LEU A 12 49.32 -47.96 16.39
C LEU A 12 47.95 -48.17 17.04
N LEU A 13 47.85 -49.09 18.00
CA LEU A 13 46.63 -49.34 18.76
C LEU A 13 46.24 -48.16 19.66
N LEU A 14 47.17 -47.44 20.30
CA LEU A 14 46.95 -46.24 21.05
C LEU A 14 46.50 -45.06 20.16
N GLY A 15 47.07 -44.94 18.94
CA GLY A 15 46.66 -43.96 17.94
C GLY A 15 45.22 -44.17 17.42
N ILE A 16 44.84 -45.41 17.19
CA ILE A 16 43.47 -45.79 16.77
C ILE A 16 42.47 -45.55 17.92
N LEU A 17 42.82 -45.85 19.15
CA LEU A 17 41.97 -45.59 20.32
C LEU A 17 41.77 -44.10 20.53
N LEU A 18 42.81 -43.26 20.36
CA LEU A 18 42.72 -41.79 20.46
C LEU A 18 41.86 -41.20 19.35
N ILE A 19 41.91 -41.74 18.11
CA ILE A 19 41.07 -41.29 17.01
C ILE A 19 39.60 -41.69 17.25
N LEU A 20 39.33 -42.87 17.82
CA LEU A 20 37.97 -43.29 18.15
C LEU A 20 37.31 -42.41 19.23
N THR A 21 38.11 -41.89 20.20
CA THR A 21 37.57 -41.02 21.25
C THR A 21 37.26 -39.60 20.75
N LEU A 22 37.92 -39.13 19.69
CA LEU A 22 37.67 -37.85 19.05
C LEU A 22 36.37 -37.81 18.25
N THR A 23 35.87 -38.96 17.79
CA THR A 23 34.63 -39.04 17.02
C THR A 23 33.36 -39.17 17.87
N ALA A 24 33.47 -39.47 19.16
CA ALA A 24 32.33 -39.60 20.08
C ALA A 24 31.80 -38.26 20.62
N GLY A 25 32.42 -37.11 20.28
CA GLY A 25 32.12 -35.78 20.82
C GLY A 25 31.14 -34.91 19.99
N CYS A 26 30.64 -35.35 18.86
CA CYS A 26 29.58 -34.66 18.16
C CYS A 26 28.22 -34.85 18.89
N LYS A 27 28.03 -34.18 20.03
CA LYS A 27 26.67 -33.88 20.48
C LYS A 27 26.02 -33.12 19.30
N ARG A 28 25.10 -33.79 18.59
CA ARG A 28 24.12 -33.10 17.74
C ARG A 28 23.47 -32.07 18.67
N GLN A 29 23.90 -30.81 18.60
CA GLN A 29 23.09 -29.70 19.08
C GLN A 29 21.81 -29.81 18.29
N ALA A 30 20.76 -30.36 18.92
CA ALA A 30 19.42 -30.19 18.42
C ALA A 30 19.24 -28.68 18.32
N PHE A 31 19.05 -28.17 17.12
CA PHE A 31 18.61 -26.81 16.91
C PHE A 31 17.30 -26.69 17.68
N VAL A 32 17.33 -26.07 18.84
CA VAL A 32 16.12 -25.71 19.56
C VAL A 32 15.44 -24.66 18.70
N HIS A 33 14.39 -25.05 18.02
CA HIS A 33 13.59 -24.14 17.24
C HIS A 33 12.84 -23.27 18.23
N HIS A 34 13.32 -22.06 18.48
CA HIS A 34 12.63 -21.08 19.30
C HIS A 34 11.47 -20.50 18.46
N ASP A 35 10.23 -20.69 18.90
CA ASP A 35 9.04 -20.07 18.31
C ASP A 35 8.90 -18.66 18.93
N TYR A 36 9.34 -17.65 18.19
CA TYR A 36 9.16 -16.25 18.59
C TYR A 36 7.85 -15.70 18.05
N ARG A 37 7.17 -14.92 18.89
CA ARG A 37 5.96 -14.20 18.59
C ARG A 37 6.11 -12.74 18.97
N TYR A 38 5.25 -11.87 18.40
CA TYR A 38 5.25 -10.44 18.68
C TYR A 38 3.88 -10.01 19.17
N VAL A 39 3.85 -9.11 20.14
CA VAL A 39 2.62 -8.59 20.74
C VAL A 39 1.95 -7.63 19.76
N SER A 40 0.73 -7.95 19.33
CA SER A 40 -0.08 -7.10 18.42
C SER A 40 -1.08 -6.21 19.16
N ALA A 41 -1.41 -6.52 20.43
CA ALA A 41 -2.24 -5.66 21.25
C ALA A 41 -1.46 -4.43 21.72
N ALA A 42 -2.11 -3.27 21.92
CA ALA A 42 -1.46 -2.06 22.44
C ALA A 42 -0.76 -2.31 23.77
N GLU A 43 -1.46 -2.92 24.69
CA GLU A 43 -0.96 -3.41 25.97
C GLU A 43 -1.71 -4.68 26.37
N THR A 44 -1.01 -5.66 26.93
CA THR A 44 -1.65 -6.85 27.49
C THR A 44 -0.89 -7.39 28.70
N SER A 45 -1.60 -8.11 29.56
CA SER A 45 -1.03 -8.62 30.80
C SER A 45 -0.58 -10.05 30.67
N LEU A 46 0.62 -10.35 31.15
CA LEU A 46 1.06 -11.72 31.44
C LEU A 46 0.42 -12.18 32.76
N ARG A 47 -0.06 -13.42 32.78
CA ARG A 47 -0.77 -14.00 33.92
C ARG A 47 -0.05 -15.24 34.43
N ASP A 48 -0.21 -15.52 35.72
CA ASP A 48 0.43 -16.70 36.38
C ASP A 48 -0.21 -18.03 35.94
N ARG A 49 -1.47 -18.01 35.46
CA ARG A 49 -2.22 -19.21 35.07
C ARG A 49 -3.09 -18.99 33.84
N VAL A 50 -3.56 -20.09 33.26
CA VAL A 50 -4.40 -20.14 32.05
C VAL A 50 -5.83 -19.71 32.36
N ALA A 51 -6.06 -18.43 32.65
CA ALA A 51 -7.39 -17.81 32.66
C ALA A 51 -7.32 -16.29 32.72
N MET A 52 -8.45 -15.63 32.36
CA MET A 52 -8.52 -14.15 32.34
C MET A 52 -8.58 -13.48 33.71
N ILE A 53 -8.81 -14.23 34.78
CA ILE A 53 -9.12 -13.71 36.15
C ILE A 53 -7.96 -13.88 37.13
N TYR A 54 -6.82 -14.48 36.72
CA TYR A 54 -5.69 -14.73 37.61
C TYR A 54 -4.71 -13.54 37.71
N ASN A 55 -3.77 -13.66 38.64
CA ASN A 55 -2.86 -12.57 38.98
C ASN A 55 -2.03 -12.12 37.76
N LYS A 56 -1.92 -10.81 37.63
CA LYS A 56 -1.01 -10.17 36.66
C LYS A 56 0.42 -10.35 37.20
N VAL A 57 1.28 -10.99 36.41
CA VAL A 57 2.71 -11.14 36.72
C VAL A 57 3.57 -10.18 35.94
N GLY A 58 3.04 -9.60 34.87
CA GLY A 58 3.74 -8.61 34.05
C GLY A 58 2.84 -7.95 33.03
N THR A 59 3.41 -7.00 32.31
CA THR A 59 2.78 -6.30 31.18
C THR A 59 3.72 -6.38 30.00
N VAL A 60 3.16 -6.57 28.81
CA VAL A 60 3.85 -6.47 27.52
C VAL A 60 3.11 -5.50 26.62
N HIS A 61 3.85 -4.83 25.73
CA HIS A 61 3.35 -3.77 24.88
C HIS A 61 3.44 -4.17 23.41
N ASN A 62 2.78 -3.40 22.57
CA ASN A 62 2.79 -3.58 21.12
C ASN A 62 4.22 -3.64 20.57
N GLY A 63 4.51 -4.65 19.77
CA GLY A 63 5.82 -4.88 19.17
C GLY A 63 6.81 -5.66 20.04
N ASP A 64 6.51 -5.93 21.33
CA ASP A 64 7.37 -6.73 22.18
C ASP A 64 7.53 -8.14 21.63
N ARG A 65 8.78 -8.63 21.60
CA ARG A 65 9.10 -10.01 21.22
C ARG A 65 8.97 -10.92 22.44
N VAL A 66 8.36 -12.07 22.24
CA VAL A 66 8.25 -13.12 23.26
C VAL A 66 8.59 -14.49 22.66
N GLU A 67 9.23 -15.33 23.47
CA GLU A 67 9.52 -16.72 23.15
C GLU A 67 8.38 -17.60 23.65
N VAL A 68 7.81 -18.44 22.79
CA VAL A 68 6.75 -19.37 23.15
C VAL A 68 7.37 -20.61 23.79
N LEU A 69 6.98 -20.88 25.03
CA LEU A 69 7.45 -22.04 25.80
C LEU A 69 6.47 -23.20 25.74
N GLU A 70 5.16 -22.90 25.81
CA GLU A 70 4.10 -23.90 25.89
C GLU A 70 2.80 -23.35 25.31
N LYS A 71 1.96 -24.22 24.72
CA LYS A 71 0.61 -23.89 24.27
C LYS A 71 -0.43 -24.69 25.02
N GLN A 72 -1.40 -24.00 25.62
CA GLN A 72 -2.54 -24.62 26.25
C GLN A 72 -3.85 -23.95 25.77
N ARG A 73 -4.61 -24.65 24.93
CA ARG A 73 -5.83 -24.15 24.28
C ARG A 73 -5.55 -22.85 23.51
N ARG A 74 -6.15 -21.73 23.93
CA ARG A 74 -6.01 -20.39 23.35
C ARG A 74 -4.95 -19.53 24.06
N PHE A 75 -4.20 -20.08 24.99
CA PHE A 75 -3.18 -19.40 25.75
C PHE A 75 -1.80 -19.96 25.41
N LEU A 76 -0.82 -19.06 25.37
CA LEU A 76 0.59 -19.39 25.23
C LEU A 76 1.32 -18.98 26.50
N ARG A 77 2.16 -19.88 27.04
CA ARG A 77 3.14 -19.52 28.03
C ARG A 77 4.33 -18.94 27.29
N VAL A 78 4.67 -17.72 27.61
CA VAL A 78 5.72 -16.99 26.94
C VAL A 78 6.77 -16.50 27.92
N ARG A 79 7.97 -16.28 27.40
CA ARG A 79 9.08 -15.61 28.08
C ARG A 79 9.40 -14.33 27.32
N THR A 80 9.45 -13.20 28.03
CA THR A 80 9.89 -11.91 27.50
C THR A 80 11.41 -11.86 27.38
N ASP A 81 11.94 -10.90 26.63
CA ASP A 81 13.39 -10.64 26.55
C ASP A 81 13.99 -10.27 27.92
N SER A 82 13.19 -9.75 28.86
CA SER A 82 13.60 -9.50 30.24
C SER A 82 13.64 -10.76 31.13
N GLY A 83 13.27 -11.92 30.56
CA GLY A 83 13.22 -13.20 31.27
C GLY A 83 11.94 -13.44 32.09
N GLN A 84 10.96 -12.55 32.04
CA GLN A 84 9.70 -12.72 32.74
C GLN A 84 8.82 -13.75 32.01
N GLU A 85 8.24 -14.70 32.73
CA GLU A 85 7.35 -15.71 32.17
C GLU A 85 5.90 -15.51 32.61
N GLY A 86 4.98 -15.81 31.69
CA GLY A 86 3.56 -15.75 31.98
C GLY A 86 2.69 -16.27 30.82
N TRP A 87 1.40 -16.37 31.08
CA TRP A 87 0.41 -16.81 30.13
C TRP A 87 -0.25 -15.59 29.44
N ILE A 88 -0.35 -15.64 28.11
CA ILE A 88 -0.97 -14.62 27.27
C ILE A 88 -1.95 -15.26 26.28
N GLU A 89 -2.98 -14.56 25.85
CA GLU A 89 -3.88 -15.06 24.80
C GLU A 89 -3.18 -15.07 23.44
N GLU A 90 -3.32 -16.19 22.72
CA GLU A 90 -2.74 -16.36 21.37
C GLU A 90 -3.15 -15.27 20.39
N ARG A 91 -4.39 -14.79 20.49
CA ARG A 91 -4.91 -13.71 19.62
C ARG A 91 -4.22 -12.35 19.79
N SER A 92 -3.50 -12.16 20.89
CA SER A 92 -2.73 -10.93 21.16
C SER A 92 -1.32 -11.01 20.59
N LEU A 93 -1.00 -12.10 19.90
CA LEU A 93 0.32 -12.38 19.36
C LEU A 93 0.23 -12.67 17.86
N VAL A 94 1.23 -12.19 17.13
CA VAL A 94 1.43 -12.52 15.73
C VAL A 94 2.74 -13.30 15.53
N PRO A 95 2.83 -14.15 14.51
CA PRO A 95 4.05 -14.91 14.24
C PRO A 95 5.15 -14.03 13.63
N GLN A 96 6.38 -14.58 13.59
CA GLN A 96 7.57 -13.90 13.04
C GLN A 96 7.36 -13.42 11.61
N GLU A 97 6.62 -14.17 10.79
CA GLU A 97 6.37 -13.84 9.39
C GLU A 97 5.62 -12.53 9.22
N VAL A 98 4.70 -12.20 10.17
CA VAL A 98 3.97 -10.92 10.15
C VAL A 98 4.90 -9.77 10.53
N TYR A 99 5.77 -9.97 11.52
CA TYR A 99 6.80 -9.00 11.88
C TYR A 99 7.73 -8.72 10.69
N ASP A 100 8.23 -9.77 10.04
CA ASP A 100 9.12 -9.66 8.89
C ASP A 100 8.42 -8.94 7.71
N ALA A 101 7.13 -9.22 7.49
CA ALA A 101 6.33 -8.51 6.49
C ALA A 101 6.18 -7.02 6.81
N CYS A 102 5.97 -6.64 8.08
CA CYS A 102 5.94 -5.24 8.51
C CYS A 102 7.29 -4.55 8.30
N GLN A 103 8.40 -5.21 8.65
CA GLN A 103 9.75 -4.69 8.44
C GLN A 103 10.04 -4.48 6.95
N LYS A 104 9.69 -5.47 6.13
CA LYS A 104 9.84 -5.37 4.68
C LYS A 104 9.02 -4.22 4.11
N LEU A 105 7.76 -4.06 4.53
CA LEU A 105 6.89 -2.97 4.08
C LEU A 105 7.53 -1.61 4.44
N ALA A 106 8.10 -1.47 5.63
CA ALA A 106 8.79 -0.26 6.06
C ALA A 106 10.05 0.01 5.23
N GLN A 107 10.86 -1.01 4.95
CA GLN A 107 12.07 -0.89 4.13
C GLN A 107 11.75 -0.53 2.68
N ASP A 108 10.77 -1.22 2.07
CA ASP A 108 10.36 -1.00 0.67
C ASP A 108 9.83 0.43 0.44
N ASN A 109 9.29 1.08 1.48
CA ASN A 109 8.69 2.41 1.39
C ASN A 109 9.47 3.49 2.20
N ALA A 110 10.70 3.20 2.63
CA ALA A 110 11.51 4.10 3.45
C ALA A 110 11.76 5.46 2.77
N ASN A 111 11.95 5.46 1.45
CA ASN A 111 12.25 6.63 0.63
C ASN A 111 11.02 7.19 -0.10
N ASP A 112 9.82 6.68 0.17
CA ASP A 112 8.62 7.21 -0.46
C ASP A 112 8.38 8.67 -0.05
N PRO A 113 8.09 9.55 -1.01
CA PRO A 113 7.82 10.95 -0.72
C PRO A 113 6.50 11.10 0.03
N VAL A 114 6.51 11.96 1.05
CA VAL A 114 5.33 12.28 1.85
C VAL A 114 4.32 13.03 1.00
N GLN A 115 3.07 12.57 1.01
CA GLN A 115 1.95 13.14 0.25
C GLN A 115 1.07 14.08 1.09
N GLY A 116 1.30 14.10 2.37
CA GLY A 116 0.63 14.95 3.35
C GLY A 116 0.82 14.40 4.76
N HIS A 117 0.55 15.25 5.74
CA HIS A 117 0.50 14.86 7.14
C HIS A 117 -0.96 14.64 7.54
N ALA A 118 -1.20 13.72 8.44
CA ALA A 118 -2.55 13.38 8.89
C ALA A 118 -2.58 13.01 10.36
N THR A 119 -3.76 13.09 10.96
CA THR A 119 -4.01 12.74 12.35
C THR A 119 -5.09 11.65 12.40
N THR A 120 -4.92 10.64 13.22
CA THR A 120 -5.88 9.56 13.42
C THR A 120 -7.11 10.04 14.18
N ARG A 121 -8.30 9.51 13.83
CA ARG A 121 -9.59 9.81 14.50
C ARG A 121 -9.91 8.92 15.68
N ALA A 122 -9.23 7.80 15.79
CA ALA A 122 -9.39 6.79 16.83
C ALA A 122 -8.22 5.82 16.81
N GLU A 123 -8.15 4.93 17.78
CA GLU A 123 -7.26 3.77 17.71
C GLU A 123 -7.52 2.92 16.47
N LEU A 124 -6.47 2.58 15.71
CA LEU A 124 -6.58 1.73 14.53
C LEU A 124 -5.35 0.86 14.29
N ASN A 125 -5.59 -0.28 13.65
CA ASN A 125 -4.54 -1.20 13.29
C ASN A 125 -3.86 -0.78 11.98
N MET A 126 -2.55 -0.95 11.91
CA MET A 126 -1.75 -0.82 10.70
C MET A 126 -1.63 -2.19 10.04
N HIS A 127 -2.32 -2.39 8.92
CA HIS A 127 -2.34 -3.65 8.19
C HIS A 127 -1.16 -3.77 7.23
N ILE A 128 -0.70 -5.00 6.99
CA ILE A 128 0.38 -5.27 6.00
C ILE A 128 -0.10 -5.14 4.54
N GLU A 129 -1.40 -5.25 4.31
CA GLU A 129 -2.06 -5.09 3.02
C GLU A 129 -3.32 -4.22 3.16
N PRO A 130 -3.81 -3.57 2.09
CA PRO A 130 -5.01 -2.74 2.13
C PRO A 130 -6.28 -3.62 2.21
N SER A 131 -6.43 -4.36 3.28
CA SER A 131 -7.56 -5.26 3.54
C SER A 131 -7.89 -5.29 5.03
N ARG A 132 -9.19 -5.34 5.36
CA ARG A 132 -9.65 -5.45 6.75
C ARG A 132 -9.33 -6.80 7.40
N GLU A 133 -9.10 -7.83 6.58
CA GLU A 133 -8.78 -9.17 7.02
C GLU A 133 -7.27 -9.43 7.02
N ALA A 134 -6.46 -8.46 6.55
CA ALA A 134 -5.01 -8.58 6.55
C ALA A 134 -4.47 -8.53 7.98
N GLU A 135 -3.38 -9.27 8.18
CA GLU A 135 -2.66 -9.26 9.45
C GLU A 135 -2.13 -7.86 9.78
N HIS A 136 -1.97 -7.59 11.06
CA HIS A 136 -1.44 -6.35 11.58
C HIS A 136 -0.56 -6.62 12.81
N LEU A 137 0.46 -5.82 12.99
CA LEU A 137 1.27 -5.85 14.20
C LEU A 137 1.12 -4.56 14.99
N TYR A 138 1.31 -3.43 14.32
CA TYR A 138 1.31 -2.12 14.97
C TYR A 138 -0.09 -1.52 15.05
N GLN A 139 -0.31 -0.75 16.12
CA GLN A 139 -1.52 0.02 16.34
C GLN A 139 -1.17 1.50 16.45
N LEU A 140 -2.04 2.36 15.93
CA LEU A 140 -1.98 3.80 16.08
C LEU A 140 -2.95 4.21 17.18
N SER A 141 -2.52 5.15 18.01
CA SER A 141 -3.36 5.74 19.04
C SER A 141 -4.32 6.79 18.44
N ASP A 142 -5.36 7.15 19.19
CA ASP A 142 -6.20 8.29 18.83
C ASP A 142 -5.39 9.61 18.87
N GLY A 143 -5.55 10.44 17.85
CA GLY A 143 -4.82 11.69 17.72
C GLY A 143 -3.35 11.55 17.31
N GLU A 144 -2.89 10.37 16.93
CA GLU A 144 -1.51 10.16 16.49
C GLU A 144 -1.26 10.75 15.11
N LYS A 145 -0.11 11.42 14.95
CA LYS A 145 0.32 12.02 13.69
C LYS A 145 1.07 11.03 12.84
N VAL A 146 0.70 10.99 11.55
CA VAL A 146 1.28 10.10 10.55
C VAL A 146 1.56 10.83 9.26
N GLU A 147 2.50 10.31 8.48
CA GLU A 147 2.79 10.74 7.12
C GLU A 147 2.06 9.84 6.13
N VAL A 148 1.35 10.42 5.19
CA VAL A 148 0.68 9.69 4.10
C VAL A 148 1.67 9.50 2.95
N LEU A 149 1.82 8.26 2.47
CA LEU A 149 2.77 7.90 1.41
C LEU A 149 2.07 7.54 0.10
N ARG A 150 1.03 6.71 0.16
CA ARG A 150 0.32 6.16 -1.01
C ARG A 150 -1.16 5.96 -0.71
N ARG A 151 -1.95 5.82 -1.78
CA ARG A 151 -3.36 5.38 -1.71
C ARG A 151 -3.53 4.05 -2.42
N ALA A 152 -4.43 3.23 -1.92
CA ALA A 152 -4.91 2.03 -2.59
C ALA A 152 -6.42 1.87 -2.41
N THR A 153 -7.05 1.07 -3.28
CA THR A 153 -8.45 0.67 -3.14
C THR A 153 -8.52 -0.84 -3.02
N ALA A 154 -9.39 -1.34 -2.15
CA ALA A 154 -9.61 -2.76 -1.98
C ALA A 154 -11.09 -3.08 -1.72
N PRO A 155 -11.57 -4.29 -2.08
CA PRO A 155 -12.91 -4.70 -1.76
C PRO A 155 -13.14 -4.70 -0.24
N LYS A 156 -14.28 -4.13 0.19
CA LYS A 156 -14.65 -4.09 1.60
C LYS A 156 -14.77 -5.49 2.21
N ASN A 157 -15.29 -6.43 1.43
CA ASN A 157 -15.41 -7.84 1.80
C ASN A 157 -14.76 -8.66 0.67
N PRO A 158 -13.46 -8.92 0.74
CA PRO A 158 -12.81 -9.75 -0.25
C PRO A 158 -13.43 -11.17 -0.20
N PRO A 159 -13.56 -11.86 -1.33
CA PRO A 159 -13.97 -13.25 -1.33
C PRO A 159 -12.96 -14.04 -0.49
N LYS A 160 -13.46 -14.83 0.48
CA LYS A 160 -12.58 -15.67 1.31
C LYS A 160 -11.83 -16.63 0.39
N VAL A 161 -10.57 -16.37 0.19
CA VAL A 161 -9.66 -17.33 -0.43
C VAL A 161 -9.50 -18.46 0.58
N ILE A 162 -10.19 -19.58 0.34
CA ILE A 162 -9.95 -20.82 1.08
C ILE A 162 -8.50 -21.19 0.72
N LYS A 163 -7.57 -20.87 1.61
CA LYS A 163 -6.19 -21.34 1.51
C LYS A 163 -6.30 -22.86 1.49
N ALA A 164 -6.12 -23.48 0.31
CA ALA A 164 -6.12 -24.93 0.18
C ALA A 164 -5.08 -25.45 1.16
N ALA A 165 -5.54 -26.18 2.17
CA ALA A 165 -4.68 -26.86 3.10
C ALA A 165 -3.73 -27.74 2.29
N ALA A 166 -2.44 -27.63 2.55
CA ALA A 166 -1.43 -28.47 1.95
C ALA A 166 -1.88 -29.94 2.10
N PRO A 167 -1.75 -30.80 1.06
CA PRO A 167 -2.21 -32.17 1.13
C PRO A 167 -1.47 -32.90 2.25
N ALA A 168 -2.22 -33.27 3.28
CA ALA A 168 -1.74 -34.17 4.32
C ALA A 168 -1.33 -35.51 3.65
N GLN A 169 -0.09 -35.87 3.80
CA GLN A 169 0.43 -37.18 3.37
C GLN A 169 -0.34 -38.27 4.12
N THR A 170 -1.31 -38.90 3.47
CA THR A 170 -1.99 -40.10 3.94
C THR A 170 -1.01 -41.28 3.83
N LYS A 171 -0.50 -41.71 4.98
CA LYS A 171 0.10 -43.04 5.14
C LYS A 171 -1.04 -44.05 4.99
N GLY A 172 -0.83 -45.01 4.09
CA GLY A 172 -1.77 -46.07 3.74
C GLY A 172 -2.26 -46.92 4.93
N ALA A 173 -3.54 -47.25 4.90
CA ALA A 173 -4.10 -48.40 5.59
C ALA A 173 -5.10 -49.07 4.65
N THR A 174 -4.91 -50.34 4.48
CA THR A 174 -5.57 -51.34 3.63
C THR A 174 -7.07 -51.50 4.00
N PRO A 175 -7.96 -51.80 3.05
CA PRO A 175 -9.39 -51.88 3.33
C PRO A 175 -9.80 -53.25 3.87
N GLU A 176 -10.58 -53.29 4.92
CA GLU A 176 -11.28 -54.47 5.37
C GLU A 176 -12.78 -54.39 5.07
N LYS A 177 -13.26 -55.44 4.44
CA LYS A 177 -14.55 -55.70 3.85
C LYS A 177 -15.54 -56.15 4.92
N LYS A 178 -16.72 -55.55 5.05
CA LYS A 178 -17.89 -56.27 5.60
C LYS A 178 -19.17 -55.79 4.96
N ALA A 179 -19.89 -56.81 4.48
CA ALA A 179 -21.12 -56.74 3.71
C ALA A 179 -22.40 -56.86 4.58
N ALA A 180 -23.50 -56.61 3.88
CA ALA A 180 -24.92 -57.01 4.16
C ALA A 180 -25.72 -56.01 5.03
N ALA A 181 -27.02 -55.73 4.79
CA ALA A 181 -28.06 -56.24 3.93
C ALA A 181 -29.23 -55.21 3.83
N ALA A 182 -29.77 -55.00 2.66
CA ALA A 182 -31.13 -55.20 2.16
C ALA A 182 -32.37 -54.77 2.98
N ARG A 183 -33.22 -53.97 2.34
CA ARG A 183 -34.65 -54.13 2.08
C ARG A 183 -35.20 -52.84 1.48
N SER A 184 -35.64 -52.83 0.20
CA SER A 184 -36.89 -53.30 -0.39
C SER A 184 -38.05 -52.31 -0.23
N GLY A 185 -38.51 -51.77 -1.34
CA GLY A 185 -39.75 -51.00 -1.46
C GLY A 185 -40.01 -50.58 -2.90
N LYS A 186 -40.75 -51.33 -3.61
CA LYS A 186 -41.11 -51.43 -5.02
C LYS A 186 -42.27 -50.48 -5.37
N SER A 187 -42.31 -49.90 -6.56
CA SER A 187 -43.43 -49.82 -7.50
C SER A 187 -43.09 -48.90 -8.67
N GLU A 188 -42.82 -49.41 -9.86
CA GLU A 188 -43.62 -49.60 -11.08
C GLU A 188 -44.52 -48.38 -11.40
N SER A 189 -44.45 -47.74 -12.61
CA SER A 189 -44.79 -48.26 -13.92
C SER A 189 -44.54 -47.22 -15.04
N ALA A 190 -43.99 -47.69 -16.11
CA ALA A 190 -44.27 -47.65 -17.53
C ALA A 190 -44.08 -46.38 -18.37
N ALA A 191 -43.10 -46.49 -19.21
CA ALA A 191 -42.98 -46.34 -20.67
C ALA A 191 -43.81 -45.25 -21.41
N HIS A 192 -43.08 -44.34 -22.11
CA HIS A 192 -43.16 -44.28 -23.57
C HIS A 192 -41.96 -43.54 -24.19
N ALA A 193 -41.40 -44.12 -25.20
CA ALA A 193 -40.32 -43.62 -26.03
C ALA A 193 -40.78 -42.52 -26.99
N THR A 194 -39.95 -41.50 -27.20
CA THR A 194 -39.70 -40.92 -28.53
C THR A 194 -38.53 -39.91 -28.41
N GLU A 195 -37.42 -40.19 -29.06
CA GLU A 195 -36.38 -39.26 -29.48
C GLU A 195 -36.81 -38.70 -30.88
N PRO A 196 -36.36 -37.56 -31.43
CA PRO A 196 -35.16 -36.78 -31.17
C PRO A 196 -35.37 -35.24 -31.23
N ALA A 197 -34.46 -34.46 -30.65
CA ALA A 197 -33.87 -33.26 -31.26
C ALA A 197 -33.06 -32.49 -30.18
N ALA A 198 -31.78 -32.32 -30.42
CA ALA A 198 -30.94 -31.42 -29.66
C ALA A 198 -31.40 -29.98 -29.80
N PRO A 199 -31.55 -29.21 -28.71
CA PRO A 199 -31.47 -27.77 -28.77
C PRO A 199 -30.15 -27.29 -28.20
N ALA A 200 -29.58 -26.33 -28.94
CA ALA A 200 -28.45 -25.53 -28.62
C ALA A 200 -28.36 -25.16 -27.13
N GLN A 201 -27.19 -25.40 -26.56
CA GLN A 201 -26.84 -24.89 -25.24
C GLN A 201 -26.79 -23.34 -25.33
N THR A 202 -27.91 -22.71 -25.01
CA THR A 202 -27.93 -21.29 -24.64
C THR A 202 -27.16 -21.21 -23.31
N SER A 203 -25.96 -20.69 -23.35
CA SER A 203 -25.22 -20.26 -22.15
C SER A 203 -26.14 -19.30 -21.41
N ALA A 204 -26.75 -19.79 -20.33
CA ALA A 204 -27.44 -18.93 -19.39
C ALA A 204 -26.38 -17.99 -18.81
N GLU A 205 -26.41 -16.75 -19.26
CA GLU A 205 -25.67 -15.63 -18.70
C GLU A 205 -26.08 -15.55 -17.21
N GLN A 206 -25.20 -16.01 -16.33
CA GLN A 206 -25.38 -15.85 -14.89
C GLN A 206 -25.53 -14.33 -14.64
N PRO A 207 -26.56 -13.90 -13.87
CA PRO A 207 -26.72 -12.49 -13.56
C PRO A 207 -25.42 -12.00 -12.90
N ALA A 208 -24.80 -11.01 -13.53
CA ALA A 208 -23.57 -10.43 -13.04
C ALA A 208 -23.75 -9.98 -11.59
N SER A 209 -22.94 -10.55 -10.70
CA SER A 209 -22.93 -10.16 -9.28
C SER A 209 -22.75 -8.64 -9.20
N PRO A 210 -23.45 -7.94 -8.30
CA PRO A 210 -23.27 -6.50 -8.16
C PRO A 210 -21.79 -6.19 -7.88
N PRO A 211 -21.26 -5.09 -8.45
CA PRO A 211 -19.85 -4.74 -8.27
C PRO A 211 -19.52 -4.64 -6.77
N PRO A 212 -18.35 -5.11 -6.35
CA PRO A 212 -17.95 -5.09 -4.95
C PRO A 212 -17.90 -3.65 -4.42
N ILE A 213 -18.37 -3.45 -3.19
CA ILE A 213 -18.17 -2.20 -2.47
C ILE A 213 -16.68 -2.10 -2.15
N MET A 214 -16.06 -0.96 -2.49
CA MET A 214 -14.65 -0.72 -2.28
C MET A 214 -14.43 0.16 -1.05
N ASP A 215 -13.31 -0.04 -0.36
CA ASP A 215 -12.76 0.86 0.66
C ASP A 215 -11.48 1.52 0.12
N ASP A 216 -11.27 2.77 0.49
CA ASP A 216 -10.02 3.48 0.23
C ASP A 216 -9.08 3.37 1.44
N TRP A 217 -7.80 3.17 1.15
CA TRP A 217 -6.74 2.95 2.12
C TRP A 217 -5.59 3.94 1.88
N TYR A 218 -4.94 4.36 2.97
CA TYR A 218 -3.66 5.03 2.91
C TYR A 218 -2.55 4.15 3.47
N LEU A 219 -1.42 4.12 2.79
CA LEU A 219 -0.17 3.68 3.37
C LEU A 219 0.39 4.84 4.17
N VAL A 220 0.58 4.63 5.46
CA VAL A 220 1.07 5.67 6.37
C VAL A 220 2.37 5.26 7.04
N ARG A 221 3.17 6.26 7.41
CA ARG A 221 4.40 6.10 8.18
C ARG A 221 4.28 6.87 9.49
N THR A 222 4.64 6.23 10.61
CA THR A 222 4.69 6.84 11.94
C THR A 222 6.01 7.56 12.15
N SER A 223 6.10 8.39 13.19
CA SER A 223 7.35 9.03 13.63
C SER A 223 8.42 8.02 14.07
N SER A 224 8.00 6.80 14.50
CA SER A 224 8.90 5.69 14.83
C SER A 224 9.40 4.89 13.61
N GLY A 225 8.92 5.24 12.39
CA GLY A 225 9.31 4.58 11.15
C GLY A 225 8.48 3.34 10.79
N HIS A 226 7.47 2.98 11.56
CA HIS A 226 6.56 1.90 11.18
C HIS A 226 5.71 2.32 9.98
N VAL A 227 5.49 1.39 9.05
CA VAL A 227 4.68 1.60 7.86
C VAL A 227 3.57 0.56 7.80
N GLY A 228 2.36 1.00 7.44
CA GLY A 228 1.22 0.10 7.30
C GLY A 228 0.01 0.76 6.64
N TRP A 229 -0.94 -0.06 6.21
CA TRP A 229 -2.17 0.38 5.58
C TRP A 229 -3.25 0.65 6.61
N VAL A 230 -3.91 1.80 6.48
CA VAL A 230 -5.04 2.22 7.32
C VAL A 230 -6.20 2.67 6.44
N LEU A 231 -7.43 2.52 6.95
CA LEU A 231 -8.62 3.01 6.24
C LEU A 231 -8.57 4.53 6.14
N MET A 232 -8.66 5.06 4.92
CA MET A 232 -8.59 6.48 4.61
C MET A 232 -9.57 7.33 5.43
N ARG A 233 -10.80 6.83 5.67
CA ARG A 233 -11.83 7.54 6.45
C ARG A 233 -11.53 7.65 7.95
N MET A 234 -10.52 6.91 8.45
CA MET A 234 -10.13 6.89 9.86
C MET A 234 -9.02 7.88 10.19
N ILE A 235 -8.57 8.64 9.21
CA ILE A 235 -7.56 9.70 9.39
C ILE A 235 -8.01 11.00 8.74
N ASP A 236 -7.62 12.12 9.33
CA ASP A 236 -7.82 13.47 8.81
C ASP A 236 -6.49 14.02 8.32
N LEU A 237 -6.43 14.50 7.08
CA LEU A 237 -5.28 15.25 6.62
C LEU A 237 -5.18 16.58 7.36
N ASP A 238 -3.98 16.95 7.81
CA ASP A 238 -3.68 18.20 8.54
C ASP A 238 -3.65 19.40 7.57
N ILE A 239 -4.77 19.64 6.87
CA ILE A 239 -4.87 20.64 5.82
C ILE A 239 -5.09 22.00 6.44
N PRO A 240 -4.31 23.04 6.05
CA PRO A 240 -4.58 24.41 6.50
C PRO A 240 -6.00 24.86 6.13
N LEU A 241 -6.70 25.48 7.09
CA LEU A 241 -8.09 25.89 6.90
C LEU A 241 -8.27 26.82 5.70
N ASP A 242 -7.28 27.69 5.47
CA ASP A 242 -7.23 28.61 4.33
C ASP A 242 -7.27 27.90 2.95
N VAL A 243 -6.91 26.64 2.90
CA VAL A 243 -6.92 25.81 1.70
C VAL A 243 -8.12 24.85 1.71
N ALA A 244 -8.46 24.29 2.86
CA ALA A 244 -9.55 23.34 3.02
C ALA A 244 -10.91 23.91 2.56
N GLN A 245 -11.17 25.19 2.79
CA GLN A 245 -12.40 25.87 2.36
C GLN A 245 -12.63 25.84 0.83
N TYR A 246 -11.58 25.65 0.04
CA TYR A 246 -11.67 25.56 -1.43
C TYR A 246 -11.86 24.14 -1.96
N ALA A 247 -12.12 23.15 -1.12
CA ALA A 247 -12.33 21.76 -1.57
C ALA A 247 -13.58 21.62 -2.47
N GLU A 248 -14.55 22.54 -2.37
CA GLU A 248 -15.74 22.61 -3.25
C GLU A 248 -16.52 21.28 -3.33
N GLY A 249 -16.66 20.58 -2.18
CA GLY A 249 -17.35 19.28 -2.10
C GLY A 249 -16.53 18.09 -2.59
N GLN A 250 -15.27 18.30 -2.94
CA GLN A 250 -14.32 17.22 -3.25
C GLN A 250 -13.51 16.85 -2.00
N ARG A 251 -12.90 15.68 -2.04
CA ARG A 251 -11.97 15.20 -1.01
C ARG A 251 -10.55 15.59 -1.40
N ILE A 252 -9.82 16.23 -0.50
CA ILE A 252 -8.38 16.44 -0.66
C ILE A 252 -7.67 15.11 -0.36
N ILE A 253 -6.81 14.69 -1.28
CA ILE A 253 -6.07 13.41 -1.22
C ILE A 253 -4.63 13.64 -0.78
N ALA A 254 -4.03 14.74 -1.23
CA ALA A 254 -2.66 15.12 -0.92
C ALA A 254 -2.52 16.63 -0.99
N TYR A 255 -1.56 17.18 -0.23
CA TYR A 255 -1.24 18.61 -0.29
C TYR A 255 0.25 18.84 -0.03
N PHE A 256 0.79 19.90 -0.65
CA PHE A 256 2.21 20.22 -0.60
C PHE A 256 2.40 21.72 -0.49
N VAL A 257 3.42 22.12 0.27
CA VAL A 257 3.95 23.48 0.22
C VAL A 257 4.93 23.57 -0.94
N LEU A 258 4.65 24.39 -1.94
CA LEU A 258 5.53 24.61 -3.10
C LEU A 258 6.67 25.58 -2.75
N ASN A 259 6.33 26.71 -2.17
CA ASN A 259 7.26 27.72 -1.67
C ASN A 259 6.57 28.60 -0.63
N GLN A 260 7.28 29.61 -0.14
CA GLN A 260 6.77 30.62 0.77
C GLN A 260 7.03 32.00 0.18
N VAL A 261 6.11 32.92 0.41
CA VAL A 261 6.23 34.33 0.03
C VAL A 261 6.18 35.21 1.27
N ASP A 262 7.01 36.25 1.28
CA ASP A 262 6.99 37.22 2.37
C ASP A 262 5.78 38.16 2.23
N GLU A 263 5.01 38.32 3.30
CA GLU A 263 3.93 39.27 3.43
C GLU A 263 4.03 39.91 4.83
N ASP A 264 4.46 41.13 4.89
CA ASP A 264 4.62 41.91 6.14
C ASP A 264 5.53 41.20 7.16
N GLY A 265 6.63 40.60 6.70
CA GLY A 265 7.58 39.86 7.53
C GLY A 265 7.14 38.45 7.93
N LYS A 266 6.01 37.96 7.40
CA LYS A 266 5.52 36.58 7.61
C LYS A 266 5.73 35.77 6.34
N GLN A 267 6.27 34.57 6.51
CA GLN A 267 6.42 33.60 5.44
C GLN A 267 5.09 32.86 5.22
N ILE A 268 4.37 33.22 4.14
CA ILE A 268 3.06 32.63 3.81
C ILE A 268 3.26 31.54 2.76
N PRO A 269 2.92 30.29 3.06
CA PRO A 269 3.11 29.15 2.13
C PRO A 269 2.14 29.23 0.93
N GLN A 270 2.60 28.76 -0.22
CA GLN A 270 1.79 28.50 -1.41
C GLN A 270 1.63 26.99 -1.61
N TYR A 271 0.46 26.56 -2.04
CA TYR A 271 0.09 25.16 -1.97
C TYR A 271 -0.24 24.56 -3.32
N LEU A 272 0.18 23.31 -3.52
CA LEU A 272 -0.41 22.37 -4.46
C LEU A 272 -1.34 21.43 -3.71
N VAL A 273 -2.54 21.21 -4.25
CA VAL A 273 -3.53 20.31 -3.68
C VAL A 273 -4.05 19.37 -4.74
N ALA A 274 -4.05 18.08 -4.45
CA ALA A 274 -4.67 17.03 -5.25
C ALA A 274 -6.06 16.69 -4.68
N LEU A 275 -7.08 16.68 -5.53
CA LEU A 275 -8.46 16.46 -5.13
C LEU A 275 -9.07 15.28 -5.90
N ASN A 276 -10.04 14.61 -5.27
CA ASN A 276 -10.82 13.55 -5.89
C ASN A 276 -12.30 13.67 -5.51
N GLY A 277 -13.15 12.94 -6.22
CA GLY A 277 -14.54 12.77 -5.82
C GLY A 277 -14.67 12.09 -4.45
N THR A 278 -15.84 12.24 -3.82
CA THR A 278 -16.11 11.68 -2.48
C THR A 278 -16.39 10.17 -2.48
N LYS A 279 -16.57 9.57 -3.67
CA LYS A 279 -16.84 8.13 -3.82
C LYS A 279 -15.56 7.34 -3.60
N ASP A 280 -15.63 6.29 -2.77
CA ASP A 280 -14.55 5.33 -2.59
C ASP A 280 -14.42 4.39 -3.81
N GLY A 281 -13.24 3.81 -4.00
CA GLY A 281 -12.99 2.79 -5.02
C GLY A 281 -12.75 3.34 -6.41
N LEU A 282 -12.39 4.61 -6.56
CA LEU A 282 -12.00 5.17 -7.85
C LEU A 282 -10.65 4.58 -8.29
N PRO A 283 -10.47 4.25 -9.58
CA PRO A 283 -9.25 3.59 -10.09
C PRO A 283 -8.05 4.54 -10.22
N TRP A 284 -8.23 5.81 -9.95
CA TRP A 284 -7.18 6.84 -9.88
C TRP A 284 -7.17 7.47 -8.49
N ASP A 285 -6.04 8.07 -8.11
CA ASP A 285 -5.89 8.66 -6.78
C ASP A 285 -6.48 10.06 -6.71
N PHE A 286 -6.36 10.85 -7.78
CA PHE A 286 -6.95 12.18 -7.89
C PHE A 286 -7.41 12.48 -9.31
N ASN A 287 -8.43 13.33 -9.43
CA ASN A 287 -8.98 13.75 -10.73
C ASN A 287 -8.82 15.25 -10.99
N GLN A 288 -8.25 15.97 -10.05
CA GLN A 288 -8.00 17.41 -10.16
C GLN A 288 -6.76 17.77 -9.34
N ILE A 289 -5.99 18.73 -9.86
CA ILE A 289 -4.99 19.47 -9.09
C ILE A 289 -5.34 20.96 -9.06
N ARG A 290 -4.96 21.62 -7.99
CA ARG A 290 -5.07 23.09 -7.84
C ARG A 290 -3.81 23.64 -7.19
N VAL A 291 -3.34 24.77 -7.71
CA VAL A 291 -2.27 25.55 -7.09
C VAL A 291 -2.86 26.83 -6.52
N PHE A 292 -2.59 27.06 -5.26
CA PHE A 292 -3.02 28.25 -4.54
C PHE A 292 -1.83 29.14 -4.27
N THR A 293 -1.91 30.39 -4.74
CA THR A 293 -0.91 31.43 -4.49
C THR A 293 -1.50 32.56 -3.63
N ARG A 294 -0.65 33.20 -2.87
CA ARG A 294 -1.04 34.33 -2.02
C ARG A 294 -1.13 35.61 -2.82
N ASN A 295 -2.29 36.23 -2.89
CA ASN A 295 -2.47 37.58 -3.42
C ASN A 295 -2.23 38.57 -2.27
N ARG A 296 -1.04 39.23 -2.30
CA ARG A 296 -0.62 40.19 -1.25
C ARG A 296 -1.55 41.38 -1.16
N ALA A 297 -2.06 41.91 -2.28
CA ALA A 297 -2.92 43.09 -2.29
C ALA A 297 -4.30 42.82 -1.70
N LYS A 298 -4.76 41.59 -1.75
CA LYS A 298 -6.08 41.16 -1.25
C LYS A 298 -5.99 40.36 0.05
N HIS A 299 -4.80 40.08 0.54
CA HIS A 299 -4.51 39.26 1.73
C HIS A 299 -5.27 37.93 1.76
N ARG A 300 -5.38 37.25 0.60
CA ARG A 300 -6.08 35.97 0.47
C ARG A 300 -5.41 35.06 -0.53
N TYR A 301 -5.74 33.76 -0.45
CA TYR A 301 -5.37 32.80 -1.48
C TYR A 301 -6.24 32.96 -2.72
N GLU A 302 -5.63 32.80 -3.89
CA GLU A 302 -6.28 32.73 -5.19
C GLU A 302 -5.80 31.48 -5.92
N THR A 303 -6.67 30.88 -6.73
CA THR A 303 -6.29 29.74 -7.58
C THR A 303 -5.45 30.25 -8.73
N ALA A 304 -4.17 29.95 -8.72
CA ALA A 304 -3.25 30.27 -9.81
C ALA A 304 -3.38 29.27 -10.97
N TYR A 305 -3.64 28.01 -10.65
CA TYR A 305 -3.77 26.95 -11.65
C TYR A 305 -4.81 25.91 -11.23
N ARG A 306 -5.52 25.37 -12.19
CA ARG A 306 -6.47 24.28 -11.98
C ARG A 306 -6.49 23.38 -13.21
N GLU A 307 -6.26 22.10 -13.01
CA GLU A 307 -6.42 21.05 -14.02
C GLU A 307 -7.44 20.04 -13.54
N ARG A 308 -8.42 19.72 -14.37
CA ARG A 308 -9.56 18.85 -14.05
C ARG A 308 -9.63 17.67 -15.00
N ASN A 309 -10.42 16.65 -14.62
CA ASN A 309 -10.70 15.47 -15.41
C ASN A 309 -9.45 14.67 -15.77
N ILE A 310 -8.45 14.71 -14.88
CA ILE A 310 -7.25 13.90 -15.00
C ILE A 310 -7.45 12.57 -14.28
N GLN A 311 -6.69 11.56 -14.68
CA GLN A 311 -6.55 10.30 -13.96
C GLN A 311 -5.14 10.29 -13.37
N GLY A 312 -5.02 10.91 -12.20
CA GLY A 312 -3.75 11.09 -11.52
C GLY A 312 -3.45 10.00 -10.50
N TYR A 313 -2.15 9.70 -10.33
CA TYR A 313 -1.65 8.65 -9.44
C TYR A 313 -0.56 9.19 -8.54
N LEU A 314 -0.62 8.84 -7.26
CA LEU A 314 0.47 9.12 -6.32
C LEU A 314 1.71 8.24 -6.62
N PRO A 315 2.91 8.66 -6.24
CA PRO A 315 3.21 9.91 -5.54
C PRO A 315 3.28 11.13 -6.48
N ILE A 316 2.97 12.29 -5.91
CA ILE A 316 3.36 13.60 -6.42
C ILE A 316 4.70 13.95 -5.81
N THR A 317 5.62 14.51 -6.57
CA THR A 317 6.91 15.00 -6.07
C THR A 317 7.00 16.50 -6.23
N VAL A 318 7.57 17.17 -5.22
CA VAL A 318 7.81 18.63 -5.23
C VAL A 318 9.30 18.90 -5.04
N GLY A 319 9.78 19.97 -5.64
CA GLY A 319 11.19 20.35 -5.55
C GLY A 319 11.46 21.71 -6.18
N TYR A 320 12.73 21.96 -6.47
CA TYR A 320 13.18 23.18 -7.17
C TYR A 320 14.06 22.79 -8.34
N GLN A 321 13.93 23.55 -9.44
CA GLN A 321 14.80 23.42 -10.60
C GLN A 321 15.24 24.80 -11.08
N ASN A 322 16.47 24.85 -11.63
CA ASN A 322 17.01 26.08 -12.21
C ASN A 322 16.56 26.23 -13.67
N PHE A 323 15.94 27.37 -13.96
CA PHE A 323 15.44 27.74 -15.30
C PHE A 323 16.26 28.88 -15.92
N GLY A 324 17.55 28.92 -15.64
CA GLY A 324 18.47 29.90 -16.21
C GLY A 324 18.13 31.34 -15.82
N LYS A 325 17.55 32.11 -16.73
CA LYS A 325 17.20 33.53 -16.47
C LYS A 325 16.11 33.70 -15.40
N ASP A 326 15.22 32.73 -15.26
CA ASP A 326 14.15 32.74 -14.26
C ASP A 326 14.64 32.32 -12.87
N GLY A 327 15.87 31.78 -12.77
CA GLY A 327 16.45 31.31 -11.50
C GLY A 327 15.87 29.98 -11.05
N ASP A 328 15.98 29.73 -9.73
CA ASP A 328 15.43 28.51 -9.10
C ASP A 328 13.94 28.70 -8.83
N LEU A 329 13.12 27.91 -9.51
CA LEU A 329 11.68 27.93 -9.36
C LEU A 329 11.16 26.66 -8.69
N PRO A 330 10.09 26.76 -7.87
CA PRO A 330 9.38 25.60 -7.36
C PRO A 330 8.82 24.78 -8.52
N THR A 331 8.98 23.47 -8.43
CA THR A 331 8.43 22.51 -9.39
C THR A 331 7.62 21.44 -8.69
N PHE A 332 6.69 20.87 -9.42
CA PHE A 332 6.00 19.66 -9.00
C PHE A 332 5.79 18.74 -10.18
N THR A 333 5.87 17.44 -9.94
CA THR A 333 5.65 16.40 -10.96
C THR A 333 4.48 15.55 -10.53
N ILE A 334 3.49 15.42 -11.42
CA ILE A 334 2.35 14.52 -11.27
C ILE A 334 2.48 13.36 -12.24
N ARG A 335 1.91 12.23 -11.84
CA ARG A 335 1.77 11.05 -12.71
C ARG A 335 0.32 10.96 -13.12
N GLN A 336 0.06 10.98 -14.42
CA GLN A 336 -1.31 10.91 -14.94
C GLN A 336 -1.40 10.03 -16.16
N LYS A 337 -2.60 9.56 -16.46
CA LYS A 337 -2.87 8.75 -17.64
C LYS A 337 -3.12 9.65 -18.84
N ASN A 338 -2.36 9.44 -19.91
CA ASN A 338 -2.54 10.15 -21.17
C ASN A 338 -3.70 9.56 -21.99
N ASP A 339 -4.03 10.18 -23.14
CA ASP A 339 -5.09 9.73 -24.07
C ASP A 339 -4.83 8.32 -24.63
N GLN A 340 -3.58 7.86 -24.64
CA GLN A 340 -3.20 6.51 -25.07
C GLN A 340 -3.31 5.47 -23.95
N GLY A 341 -3.71 5.88 -22.75
CA GLY A 341 -3.85 5.02 -21.60
C GLY A 341 -2.56 4.71 -20.84
N GLN A 342 -1.45 5.38 -21.17
CA GLN A 342 -0.15 5.22 -20.51
C GLN A 342 -0.03 6.22 -19.36
N ILE A 343 0.63 5.80 -18.27
CA ILE A 343 0.96 6.71 -17.16
C ILE A 343 2.23 7.47 -17.52
N VAL A 344 2.10 8.79 -17.65
CA VAL A 344 3.20 9.72 -17.92
C VAL A 344 3.44 10.63 -16.72
N ALA A 345 4.66 11.14 -16.61
CA ALA A 345 5.06 12.09 -15.58
C ALA A 345 5.15 13.48 -16.19
N ASP A 346 4.28 14.39 -15.75
CA ASP A 346 4.25 15.78 -16.20
C ASP A 346 4.80 16.68 -15.10
N THR A 347 5.82 17.46 -15.44
CA THR A 347 6.44 18.42 -14.52
C THR A 347 5.93 19.83 -14.81
N TYR A 348 5.62 20.55 -13.75
CA TYR A 348 5.15 21.94 -13.77
C TYR A 348 6.10 22.81 -12.97
N LYS A 349 6.24 24.08 -13.39
CA LYS A 349 6.96 25.11 -12.65
C LYS A 349 6.03 26.23 -12.21
N LEU A 350 6.30 26.81 -11.05
CA LEU A 350 5.59 27.98 -10.52
C LEU A 350 6.52 29.20 -10.60
N ASN A 351 6.16 30.18 -11.43
CA ASN A 351 6.86 31.46 -11.52
C ASN A 351 5.91 32.60 -11.10
N GLY A 352 6.09 33.10 -9.88
CA GLY A 352 5.13 34.00 -9.26
C GLY A 352 3.74 33.36 -9.13
N PRO A 353 2.68 33.92 -9.75
CA PRO A 353 1.35 33.32 -9.77
C PRO A 353 1.10 32.43 -11.01
N ILE A 354 2.09 32.23 -11.88
CA ILE A 354 1.93 31.52 -13.15
C ILE A 354 2.47 30.09 -13.01
N VAL A 355 1.63 29.12 -13.29
CA VAL A 355 2.00 27.72 -13.41
C VAL A 355 2.07 27.34 -14.89
N SER A 356 3.16 26.73 -15.29
CA SER A 356 3.33 26.23 -16.66
C SER A 356 3.97 24.85 -16.66
N ARG A 357 3.57 24.00 -17.62
CA ARG A 357 4.20 22.69 -17.83
C ARG A 357 5.62 22.89 -18.35
N VAL A 358 6.54 22.13 -17.81
CA VAL A 358 7.93 22.05 -18.29
C VAL A 358 7.92 21.07 -19.47
N LEU A 359 8.16 21.59 -20.66
CA LEU A 359 8.22 20.78 -21.87
C LEU A 359 9.62 20.21 -22.07
N THR A 360 9.71 19.02 -22.62
CA THR A 360 10.98 18.48 -23.11
C THR A 360 11.43 19.26 -24.36
N PRO A 361 12.74 19.28 -24.71
CA PRO A 361 13.19 19.97 -25.92
C PRO A 361 12.47 19.50 -27.20
N GLU A 362 12.08 18.24 -27.26
CA GLU A 362 11.31 17.66 -28.38
C GLU A 362 9.88 18.19 -28.40
N GLU A 363 9.22 18.26 -27.24
CA GLU A 363 7.88 18.82 -27.10
C GLU A 363 7.86 20.31 -27.39
N GLU A 364 8.87 21.09 -26.94
CA GLU A 364 9.03 22.51 -27.27
C GLU A 364 9.15 22.72 -28.78
N ALA A 365 9.96 21.90 -29.46
CA ALA A 365 10.12 21.96 -30.88
C ALA A 365 8.80 21.63 -31.64
N ALA A 366 8.08 20.59 -31.15
CA ALA A 366 6.78 20.19 -31.74
C ALA A 366 5.69 21.25 -31.52
N GLU A 367 5.65 21.87 -30.34
CA GLU A 367 4.67 22.93 -30.03
C GLU A 367 4.96 24.21 -30.81
N LYS A 368 6.24 24.57 -30.96
CA LYS A 368 6.68 25.68 -31.82
C LYS A 368 6.31 25.45 -33.28
N ALA A 369 6.52 24.26 -33.81
CA ALA A 369 6.12 23.90 -35.16
C ALA A 369 4.60 23.96 -35.36
N LYS A 370 3.80 23.48 -34.40
CA LYS A 370 2.34 23.60 -34.40
C LYS A 370 1.87 25.07 -34.42
N HIS A 371 2.48 25.88 -33.57
CA HIS A 371 2.16 27.31 -33.47
C HIS A 371 2.49 28.04 -34.78
N GLU A 372 3.65 27.78 -35.39
CA GLU A 372 4.05 28.35 -36.67
C GLU A 372 3.09 27.90 -37.80
N ALA A 373 2.70 26.62 -37.82
CA ALA A 373 1.72 26.10 -38.80
C ALA A 373 0.34 26.75 -38.63
N ALA A 374 -0.12 26.94 -37.37
CA ALA A 374 -1.38 27.61 -37.06
C ALA A 374 -1.38 29.10 -37.50
N LEU A 375 -0.26 29.81 -37.26
CA LEU A 375 -0.07 31.18 -37.71
C LEU A 375 -0.07 31.27 -39.24
N ALA A 376 0.61 30.35 -39.94
CA ALA A 376 0.64 30.29 -41.39
C ALA A 376 -0.74 30.02 -41.97
N ALA A 377 -1.52 29.11 -41.38
CA ALA A 377 -2.90 28.82 -41.75
C ALA A 377 -3.81 30.05 -41.57
N ARG A 378 -3.69 30.74 -40.43
CA ARG A 378 -4.45 31.97 -40.16
C ARG A 378 -4.12 33.11 -41.14
N MET A 379 -2.83 33.25 -41.48
CA MET A 379 -2.40 34.25 -42.44
C MET A 379 -2.96 33.97 -43.86
N LYS A 380 -2.97 32.70 -44.28
CA LYS A 380 -3.61 32.27 -45.53
C LYS A 380 -5.11 32.59 -45.55
N GLU A 381 -5.82 32.33 -44.47
CA GLU A 381 -7.25 32.64 -44.34
C GLU A 381 -7.51 34.15 -44.41
N ILE A 382 -6.70 34.97 -43.72
CA ILE A 382 -6.81 36.44 -43.82
C ILE A 382 -6.56 36.94 -45.22
N GLN A 383 -5.55 36.40 -45.92
CA GLN A 383 -5.26 36.76 -47.32
C GLN A 383 -6.41 36.36 -48.26
N ALA A 384 -6.97 35.14 -48.09
CA ALA A 384 -8.11 34.68 -48.86
C ALA A 384 -9.35 35.57 -48.62
N ARG A 385 -9.64 35.97 -47.37
CA ARG A 385 -10.73 36.91 -47.05
C ARG A 385 -10.53 38.29 -47.67
N ARG A 386 -9.27 38.80 -47.66
CA ARG A 386 -8.92 40.08 -48.33
C ARG A 386 -9.06 40.01 -49.83
N ALA A 387 -8.70 38.89 -50.46
CA ALA A 387 -8.88 38.67 -51.90
C ALA A 387 -10.37 38.53 -52.30
N ALA A 388 -11.19 37.91 -51.45
CA ALA A 388 -12.62 37.73 -51.66
C ALA A 388 -13.43 39.05 -51.48
N HIS A 389 -12.90 40.03 -50.75
CA HIS A 389 -13.54 41.33 -50.56
C HIS A 389 -12.58 42.46 -50.92
N PRO A 390 -12.32 42.72 -52.23
CA PRO A 390 -11.53 43.86 -52.64
C PRO A 390 -12.28 45.15 -52.28
N THR A 391 -11.70 45.93 -51.37
CA THR A 391 -12.25 47.24 -50.98
C THR A 391 -12.24 48.13 -52.20
N HIS A 392 -13.43 48.44 -52.75
CA HIS A 392 -13.62 49.49 -53.76
C HIS A 392 -13.14 50.83 -53.17
N ARG A 393 -11.92 51.18 -53.51
CA ARG A 393 -11.37 52.52 -53.21
C ARG A 393 -12.09 53.53 -54.08
N HIS A 394 -13.18 54.13 -53.57
CA HIS A 394 -13.77 55.28 -54.21
C HIS A 394 -12.74 56.39 -54.43
N LYS A 395 -12.27 56.56 -55.71
CA LYS A 395 -11.59 57.77 -56.13
C LYS A 395 -12.59 58.89 -55.96
N ARG A 396 -12.48 59.71 -54.93
CA ARG A 396 -13.09 61.05 -54.95
C ARG A 396 -12.26 61.90 -55.89
N ARG A 397 -12.91 62.36 -56.96
CA ARG A 397 -12.52 63.49 -57.80
C ARG A 397 -12.92 64.77 -57.08
#